data_e5322d5f5d16262cef39e89506b713eb
#
_entry.id   e5322d5f5d16262cef39e89506b713eb
#
_cell.length_a   1.000
_cell.length_b   1.000
_cell.length_c   1.000
_cell.angle_alpha   90.00
_cell.angle_beta   90.00
_cell.angle_gamma   90.00
#
_symmetry.space_group_name_H-M   'P 1'
#
loop_
_entity.id
_entity.type
_entity.pdbx_description
1 polymer ?
#
loop_
_entity_poly.entity_id
_entity_poly.type
_entity_poly.pdbx_seq_one_letter_code
_entity_poly.pdbx_strand_id
1 'polypeptide(L)'
;MTEPVPVHTTPSNKMIITMGLVASICGVLIVGAYESTQDAIANNKRIMVERAVFKVLPGAAKVSEYVATPSGIQPLTGNVPEGGMKFYAAYDAAGALKGIAAEAAGKGYADIVRVLYGYDTKCQCIIGIGVVSMRETPGIGDKIITDKEFLKNFDALDVRVNAEMSALANAVKVVKHGTKQNAWEIDAIAGATVTTKAVGRGINESAQKLMPLLVPHVAELKP
;
A
#
# COMPACT_ATOMS: atom_id res chain seq x y z
N MET A 1 21.72 47.37 -51.78
CA MET A 1 21.01 47.98 -50.64
C MET A 1 19.94 47.02 -50.26
N THR A 2 20.12 46.30 -49.15
CA THR A 2 19.12 45.36 -48.62
C THR A 2 18.20 46.12 -47.67
N GLU A 3 16.89 46.19 -47.96
CA GLU A 3 15.91 46.79 -47.07
C GLU A 3 15.88 46.04 -45.73
N PRO A 4 15.83 46.75 -44.60
CA PRO A 4 15.74 46.09 -43.28
C PRO A 4 14.36 45.44 -43.12
N VAL A 5 14.36 44.16 -42.79
CA VAL A 5 13.15 43.40 -42.48
C VAL A 5 12.49 44.02 -41.24
N PRO A 6 11.19 44.37 -41.28
CA PRO A 6 10.52 44.96 -40.12
C PRO A 6 10.44 43.95 -38.98
N VAL A 7 11.10 44.25 -37.86
CA VAL A 7 10.99 43.45 -36.63
C VAL A 7 9.65 43.79 -35.97
N HIS A 8 8.70 42.87 -36.06
CA HIS A 8 7.44 42.96 -35.33
C HIS A 8 7.67 42.75 -33.83
N THR A 9 7.78 43.85 -33.07
CA THR A 9 7.83 43.80 -31.61
C THR A 9 6.41 43.74 -31.05
N THR A 10 6.05 42.62 -30.48
CA THR A 10 4.78 42.45 -29.74
C THR A 10 4.89 43.25 -28.43
N PRO A 11 3.92 44.16 -28.13
CA PRO A 11 3.97 44.93 -26.89
C PRO A 11 3.89 44.01 -25.67
N SER A 12 4.84 44.15 -24.73
CA SER A 12 5.00 43.31 -23.52
C SER A 12 3.71 43.10 -22.74
N ASN A 13 2.85 44.14 -22.64
CA ASN A 13 1.58 44.06 -21.94
C ASN A 13 0.62 43.04 -22.55
N LYS A 14 0.55 42.93 -23.88
CA LYS A 14 -0.28 41.93 -24.54
C LYS A 14 0.20 40.52 -24.26
N MET A 15 1.54 40.31 -24.23
CA MET A 15 2.11 39.01 -23.88
C MET A 15 1.79 38.60 -22.44
N ILE A 16 1.93 39.53 -21.49
CA ILE A 16 1.61 39.26 -20.06
C ILE A 16 0.14 38.91 -19.89
N ILE A 17 -0.75 39.68 -20.50
CA ILE A 17 -2.20 39.45 -20.43
C ILE A 17 -2.55 38.09 -21.05
N THR A 18 -2.00 37.76 -22.22
CA THR A 18 -2.27 36.48 -22.88
C THR A 18 -1.77 35.30 -22.05
N MET A 19 -0.55 35.37 -21.52
CA MET A 19 0.01 34.34 -20.65
C MET A 19 -0.81 34.18 -19.35
N GLY A 20 -1.21 35.28 -18.73
CA GLY A 20 -2.05 35.27 -17.53
C GLY A 20 -3.43 34.64 -17.80
N LEU A 21 -4.04 34.98 -18.91
CA LEU A 21 -5.35 34.43 -19.30
C LEU A 21 -5.27 32.92 -19.59
N VAL A 22 -4.28 32.50 -20.37
CA VAL A 22 -4.05 31.07 -20.67
C VAL A 22 -3.77 30.28 -19.38
N ALA A 23 -2.87 30.79 -18.52
CA ALA A 23 -2.57 30.14 -17.24
C ALA A 23 -3.81 30.02 -16.34
N SER A 24 -4.64 31.06 -16.28
CA SER A 24 -5.89 31.05 -15.50
C SER A 24 -6.90 30.04 -16.03
N ILE A 25 -7.11 29.99 -17.36
CA ILE A 25 -8.01 29.00 -17.97
C ILE A 25 -7.49 27.58 -17.71
N CYS A 26 -6.21 27.31 -17.94
CA CYS A 26 -5.61 26.00 -17.66
C CYS A 26 -5.75 25.63 -16.18
N GLY A 27 -5.52 26.57 -15.27
CA GLY A 27 -5.66 26.37 -13.84
C GLY A 27 -7.09 25.96 -13.44
N VAL A 28 -8.09 26.70 -13.94
CA VAL A 28 -9.50 26.39 -13.68
C VAL A 28 -9.90 25.02 -14.26
N LEU A 29 -9.45 24.68 -15.47
CA LEU A 29 -9.74 23.37 -16.07
C LEU A 29 -9.10 22.23 -15.28
N ILE A 30 -7.85 22.37 -14.83
CA ILE A 30 -7.15 21.35 -14.04
C ILE A 30 -7.86 21.15 -12.70
N VAL A 31 -8.15 22.24 -11.97
CA VAL A 31 -8.82 22.16 -10.67
C VAL A 31 -10.22 21.60 -10.82
N GLY A 32 -10.98 22.04 -11.81
CA GLY A 32 -12.33 21.54 -12.07
C GLY A 32 -12.34 20.04 -12.40
N ALA A 33 -11.41 19.58 -13.24
CA ALA A 33 -11.26 18.15 -13.54
C ALA A 33 -10.84 17.35 -12.30
N TYR A 34 -9.91 17.88 -11.52
CA TYR A 34 -9.44 17.25 -10.27
C TYR A 34 -10.58 17.08 -9.27
N GLU A 35 -11.31 18.16 -8.94
CA GLU A 35 -12.43 18.13 -8.00
C GLU A 35 -13.56 17.20 -8.47
N SER A 36 -13.91 17.24 -9.76
CA SER A 36 -14.99 16.39 -10.31
C SER A 36 -14.66 14.89 -10.33
N THR A 37 -13.37 14.51 -10.25
CA THR A 37 -12.94 13.11 -10.27
C THR A 37 -12.63 12.55 -8.89
N GLN A 38 -12.54 13.35 -7.83
CA GLN A 38 -12.16 12.92 -6.48
C GLN A 38 -13.04 11.80 -5.93
N ASP A 39 -14.35 11.93 -6.02
CA ASP A 39 -15.28 10.93 -5.51
C ASP A 39 -15.16 9.60 -6.26
N ALA A 40 -14.98 9.66 -7.58
CA ALA A 40 -14.77 8.46 -8.40
C ALA A 40 -13.44 7.77 -8.06
N ILE A 41 -12.37 8.53 -7.84
CA ILE A 41 -11.05 8.02 -7.44
C ILE A 41 -11.15 7.36 -6.06
N ALA A 42 -11.78 8.01 -5.08
CA ALA A 42 -11.96 7.49 -3.73
C ALA A 42 -12.77 6.18 -3.72
N ASN A 43 -13.88 6.14 -4.47
CA ASN A 43 -14.71 4.95 -4.59
C ASN A 43 -13.97 3.78 -5.28
N ASN A 44 -13.27 4.06 -6.38
CA ASN A 44 -12.46 3.05 -7.07
C ASN A 44 -11.35 2.50 -6.16
N LYS A 45 -10.68 3.36 -5.40
CA LYS A 45 -9.66 2.93 -4.42
C LYS A 45 -10.28 2.01 -3.36
N ARG A 46 -11.44 2.34 -2.82
CA ARG A 46 -12.16 1.50 -1.85
C ARG A 46 -12.48 0.12 -2.42
N ILE A 47 -13.04 0.06 -3.64
CA ILE A 47 -13.35 -1.21 -4.32
C ILE A 47 -12.09 -2.04 -4.57
N MET A 48 -10.99 -1.41 -4.97
CA MET A 48 -9.72 -2.10 -5.21
C MET A 48 -9.16 -2.70 -3.92
N VAL A 49 -9.19 -1.96 -2.81
CA VAL A 49 -8.74 -2.45 -1.51
C VAL A 49 -9.63 -3.60 -1.04
N GLU A 50 -10.96 -3.47 -1.11
CA GLU A 50 -11.89 -4.52 -0.73
C GLU A 50 -11.64 -5.83 -1.51
N ARG A 51 -11.48 -5.75 -2.83
CA ARG A 51 -11.10 -6.90 -3.67
C ARG A 51 -9.75 -7.49 -3.27
N ALA A 52 -8.77 -6.65 -2.93
CA ALA A 52 -7.47 -7.11 -2.46
C ALA A 52 -7.58 -7.84 -1.11
N VAL A 53 -8.43 -7.38 -0.19
CA VAL A 53 -8.70 -8.07 1.10
C VAL A 53 -9.25 -9.47 0.83
N PHE A 54 -10.27 -9.62 -0.01
CA PHE A 54 -10.83 -10.93 -0.35
C PHE A 54 -9.82 -11.86 -1.04
N LYS A 55 -8.86 -11.30 -1.76
CA LYS A 55 -7.78 -12.08 -2.39
C LYS A 55 -6.78 -12.61 -1.37
N VAL A 56 -6.40 -11.80 -0.38
CA VAL A 56 -5.39 -12.19 0.64
C VAL A 56 -5.98 -12.94 1.83
N LEU A 57 -7.31 -12.87 2.02
CA LEU A 57 -8.06 -13.57 3.07
C LEU A 57 -9.24 -14.35 2.45
N PRO A 58 -8.97 -15.51 1.84
CA PRO A 58 -10.02 -16.32 1.20
C PRO A 58 -11.09 -16.77 2.22
N GLY A 59 -12.36 -16.68 1.82
CA GLY A 59 -13.50 -17.04 2.67
C GLY A 59 -14.00 -15.91 3.57
N ALA A 60 -13.46 -14.69 3.45
CA ALA A 60 -14.09 -13.51 4.02
C ALA A 60 -15.40 -13.18 3.29
N ALA A 61 -16.41 -12.74 4.04
CA ALA A 61 -17.71 -12.30 3.53
C ALA A 61 -17.97 -10.82 3.83
N LYS A 62 -17.37 -10.29 4.89
CA LYS A 62 -17.51 -8.89 5.31
C LYS A 62 -16.14 -8.32 5.69
N VAL A 63 -15.92 -7.07 5.35
CA VAL A 63 -14.70 -6.32 5.69
C VAL A 63 -15.10 -5.06 6.45
N SER A 64 -14.44 -4.79 7.56
CA SER A 64 -14.63 -3.57 8.35
C SER A 64 -13.29 -2.88 8.57
N GLU A 65 -13.30 -1.55 8.53
CA GLU A 65 -12.10 -0.74 8.69
C GLU A 65 -11.91 -0.36 10.15
N TYR A 66 -10.70 -0.56 10.64
CA TYR A 66 -10.30 -0.25 12.00
C TYR A 66 -8.98 0.53 12.03
N VAL A 67 -8.73 1.15 13.17
CA VAL A 67 -7.45 1.73 13.51
C VAL A 67 -6.94 1.13 14.83
N ALA A 68 -5.70 0.65 14.81
CA ALA A 68 -4.98 0.25 16.02
C ALA A 68 -4.22 1.45 16.56
N THR A 69 -4.39 1.72 17.84
CA THR A 69 -3.70 2.78 18.59
C THR A 69 -3.06 2.18 19.83
N PRO A 70 -2.15 2.87 20.52
CA PRO A 70 -1.62 2.41 21.81
C PRO A 70 -2.69 2.20 22.89
N SER A 71 -3.88 2.80 22.73
CA SER A 71 -5.00 2.69 23.67
C SER A 71 -6.01 1.60 23.31
N GLY A 72 -5.82 0.87 22.20
CA GLY A 72 -6.70 -0.21 21.74
C GLY A 72 -7.14 -0.06 20.28
N ILE A 73 -8.11 -0.87 19.88
CA ILE A 73 -8.66 -0.91 18.53
C ILE A 73 -9.99 -0.17 18.48
N GLN A 74 -10.17 0.67 17.46
CA GLN A 74 -11.40 1.42 17.25
C GLN A 74 -11.85 1.33 15.79
N PRO A 75 -13.17 1.34 15.51
CA PRO A 75 -13.66 1.48 14.14
C PRO A 75 -13.17 2.80 13.53
N LEU A 76 -12.71 2.75 12.28
CA LEU A 76 -12.22 3.94 11.60
C LEU A 76 -13.40 4.81 11.14
N THR A 77 -13.61 5.94 11.82
CA THR A 77 -14.58 6.97 11.44
C THR A 77 -13.83 8.25 11.09
N GLY A 78 -13.47 8.39 9.82
CA GLY A 78 -12.73 9.57 9.33
C GLY A 78 -11.23 9.37 9.18
N ASN A 79 -10.43 10.34 9.63
CA ASN A 79 -8.97 10.30 9.48
C ASN A 79 -8.31 9.38 10.51
N VAL A 80 -7.20 8.76 10.12
CA VAL A 80 -6.37 7.98 11.06
C VAL A 80 -5.75 8.92 12.09
N PRO A 81 -5.92 8.69 13.40
CA PRO A 81 -5.31 9.51 14.45
C PRO A 81 -3.78 9.39 14.43
N GLU A 82 -3.11 10.36 15.01
CA GLU A 82 -1.65 10.35 15.12
C GLU A 82 -1.15 9.11 15.89
N GLY A 83 -0.16 8.43 15.34
CA GLY A 83 0.35 7.16 15.90
C GLY A 83 -0.55 5.94 15.67
N GLY A 84 -1.73 6.11 15.09
CA GLY A 84 -2.62 5.01 14.72
C GLY A 84 -2.22 4.33 13.41
N MET A 85 -2.55 3.05 13.30
CA MET A 85 -2.35 2.25 12.09
C MET A 85 -3.68 1.71 11.59
N LYS A 86 -4.03 2.07 10.35
CA LYS A 86 -5.25 1.56 9.68
C LYS A 86 -5.06 0.10 9.28
N PHE A 87 -6.11 -0.71 9.51
CA PHE A 87 -6.18 -2.07 9.02
C PHE A 87 -7.62 -2.48 8.71
N TYR A 88 -7.79 -3.63 8.10
CA TYR A 88 -9.08 -4.19 7.70
C TYR A 88 -9.28 -5.53 8.41
N ALA A 89 -10.33 -5.66 9.20
CA ALA A 89 -10.74 -6.93 9.77
C ALA A 89 -11.72 -7.61 8.82
N ALA A 90 -11.44 -8.86 8.48
CA ALA A 90 -12.24 -9.66 7.58
C ALA A 90 -12.95 -10.76 8.37
N TYR A 91 -14.27 -10.85 8.18
CA TYR A 91 -15.15 -11.81 8.87
C TYR A 91 -15.78 -12.75 7.85
N ASP A 92 -16.06 -13.97 8.27
CA ASP A 92 -16.85 -14.92 7.48
C ASP A 92 -18.36 -14.62 7.54
N ALA A 93 -19.15 -15.43 6.85
CA ALA A 93 -20.62 -15.30 6.82
C ALA A 93 -21.27 -15.54 8.20
N ALA A 94 -20.58 -16.24 9.11
CA ALA A 94 -21.03 -16.48 10.49
C ALA A 94 -20.60 -15.36 11.45
N GLY A 95 -19.86 -14.36 11.00
CA GLY A 95 -19.33 -13.27 11.81
C GLY A 95 -18.03 -13.62 12.55
N ALA A 96 -17.41 -14.75 12.28
CA ALA A 96 -16.12 -15.10 12.88
C ALA A 96 -14.97 -14.38 12.15
N LEU A 97 -13.97 -13.89 12.93
CA LEU A 97 -12.78 -13.25 12.38
C LEU A 97 -11.96 -14.27 11.57
N LYS A 98 -11.80 -14.02 10.28
CA LYS A 98 -10.98 -14.84 9.37
C LYS A 98 -9.53 -14.42 9.35
N GLY A 99 -9.28 -13.13 9.55
CA GLY A 99 -7.96 -12.54 9.53
C GLY A 99 -8.01 -11.04 9.40
N ILE A 100 -6.85 -10.46 9.29
CA ILE A 100 -6.65 -9.01 9.23
C ILE A 100 -5.83 -8.70 7.98
N ALA A 101 -6.22 -7.65 7.27
CA ALA A 101 -5.43 -7.17 6.14
C ALA A 101 -4.89 -5.77 6.44
N ALA A 102 -3.63 -5.51 6.08
CA ALA A 102 -3.02 -4.20 6.26
C ALA A 102 -2.18 -3.81 5.04
N GLU A 103 -2.08 -2.49 4.82
CA GLU A 103 -1.29 -1.94 3.74
C GLU A 103 0.19 -1.84 4.15
N ALA A 104 1.06 -2.14 3.19
CA ALA A 104 2.49 -1.90 3.27
C ALA A 104 2.96 -1.19 2.02
N ALA A 105 3.91 -0.27 2.16
CA ALA A 105 4.46 0.47 1.04
C ALA A 105 5.98 0.52 1.14
N GLY A 106 6.65 0.34 0.01
CA GLY A 106 8.10 0.44 -0.06
C GLY A 106 8.56 1.05 -1.38
N LYS A 107 9.67 1.77 -1.37
CA LYS A 107 10.23 2.36 -2.58
C LYS A 107 10.83 1.26 -3.45
N GLY A 108 10.22 1.04 -4.62
CA GLY A 108 10.67 0.15 -5.66
C GLY A 108 11.77 0.74 -6.54
N TYR A 109 11.89 0.23 -7.77
CA TYR A 109 12.84 0.75 -8.75
C TYR A 109 12.33 2.04 -9.39
N ALA A 110 11.13 2.03 -9.93
CA ALA A 110 10.54 3.19 -10.61
C ALA A 110 9.67 4.04 -9.69
N ASP A 111 8.86 3.43 -8.82
CA ASP A 111 7.90 4.13 -7.96
C ASP A 111 7.68 3.36 -6.65
N ILE A 112 6.76 3.85 -5.82
CA ILE A 112 6.33 3.20 -4.59
C ILE A 112 5.48 1.97 -4.95
N VAL A 113 5.89 0.81 -4.44
CA VAL A 113 5.12 -0.43 -4.50
C VAL A 113 4.24 -0.50 -3.25
N ARG A 114 2.92 -0.56 -3.44
CA ARG A 114 1.94 -0.73 -2.36
C ARG A 114 1.34 -2.12 -2.43
N VAL A 115 1.41 -2.82 -1.34
CA VAL A 115 0.83 -4.15 -1.20
C VAL A 115 -0.12 -4.18 -0.01
N LEU A 116 -1.10 -5.05 -0.09
CA LEU A 116 -1.92 -5.47 1.04
C LEU A 116 -1.45 -6.86 1.46
N TYR A 117 -1.24 -7.10 2.74
CA TYR A 117 -0.93 -8.42 3.26
C TYR A 117 -2.05 -8.91 4.18
N GLY A 118 -2.34 -10.21 4.12
CA GLY A 118 -3.27 -10.88 5.00
C GLY A 118 -2.54 -11.51 6.18
N TYR A 119 -3.02 -11.24 7.39
CA TYR A 119 -2.46 -11.75 8.65
C TYR A 119 -3.47 -12.67 9.32
N ASP A 120 -3.04 -13.86 9.67
CA ASP A 120 -3.79 -14.81 10.47
C ASP A 120 -3.37 -14.70 11.94
N THR A 121 -4.33 -14.43 12.80
CA THR A 121 -4.14 -14.23 14.24
C THR A 121 -3.77 -15.50 14.98
N LYS A 122 -4.07 -16.69 14.42
CA LYS A 122 -3.78 -18.00 15.05
C LYS A 122 -2.31 -18.37 14.90
N CYS A 123 -1.76 -18.31 13.67
CA CYS A 123 -0.34 -18.58 13.45
C CYS A 123 0.54 -17.36 13.76
N GLN A 124 -0.05 -16.16 13.88
CA GLN A 124 0.67 -14.89 13.92
C GLN A 124 1.61 -14.73 12.72
N CYS A 125 1.11 -15.06 11.56
CA CYS A 125 1.86 -15.08 10.32
C CYS A 125 1.10 -14.38 9.20
N ILE A 126 1.82 -13.87 8.19
CA ILE A 126 1.23 -13.40 6.95
C ILE A 126 0.93 -14.60 6.07
N ILE A 127 -0.31 -14.68 5.56
CA ILE A 127 -0.83 -15.81 4.78
C ILE A 127 -1.10 -15.46 3.32
N GLY A 128 -0.72 -14.27 2.87
CA GLY A 128 -0.85 -13.85 1.48
C GLY A 128 -0.56 -12.40 1.28
N ILE A 129 -0.26 -12.03 0.04
CA ILE A 129 -0.13 -10.63 -0.39
C ILE A 129 -0.93 -10.36 -1.66
N GLY A 130 -1.36 -9.11 -1.79
CA GLY A 130 -1.96 -8.57 -3.01
C GLY A 130 -1.36 -7.21 -3.34
N VAL A 131 -0.97 -6.99 -4.59
CA VAL A 131 -0.49 -5.68 -5.03
C VAL A 131 -1.67 -4.75 -5.24
N VAL A 132 -1.67 -3.61 -4.56
CA VAL A 132 -2.70 -2.55 -4.65
C VAL A 132 -2.32 -1.52 -5.71
N SER A 133 -1.05 -1.12 -5.73
CA SER A 133 -0.54 -0.14 -6.69
C SER A 133 0.95 -0.31 -6.89
N MET A 134 1.39 -0.30 -8.13
CA MET A 134 2.80 -0.24 -8.51
C MET A 134 2.97 0.35 -9.91
N ARG A 135 4.16 0.89 -10.18
CA ARG A 135 4.59 1.37 -11.49
C ARG A 135 6.00 0.86 -11.77
N GLU A 136 6.14 -0.46 -11.78
CA GLU A 136 7.43 -1.11 -12.01
C GLU A 136 7.58 -1.51 -13.48
N THR A 137 8.80 -1.83 -13.90
CA THR A 137 9.09 -2.24 -15.28
C THR A 137 8.37 -3.55 -15.62
N PRO A 138 7.52 -3.57 -16.67
CA PRO A 138 6.84 -4.78 -17.12
C PRO A 138 7.83 -5.92 -17.47
N GLY A 139 7.46 -7.16 -17.08
CA GLY A 139 8.30 -8.35 -17.27
C GLY A 139 9.45 -8.51 -16.27
N ILE A 140 9.67 -7.50 -15.39
CA ILE A 140 10.72 -7.52 -14.36
C ILE A 140 10.10 -7.33 -12.97
N GLY A 141 9.69 -6.11 -12.64
CA GLY A 141 9.17 -5.77 -11.33
C GLY A 141 7.77 -6.31 -11.06
N ASP A 142 6.97 -6.48 -12.09
CA ASP A 142 5.62 -7.08 -12.02
C ASP A 142 5.61 -8.58 -11.72
N LYS A 143 6.76 -9.24 -11.76
CA LYS A 143 6.91 -10.64 -11.31
C LYS A 143 6.46 -10.87 -9.87
N ILE A 144 6.48 -9.86 -9.01
CA ILE A 144 5.93 -9.96 -7.65
C ILE A 144 4.45 -10.35 -7.61
N ILE A 145 3.70 -10.20 -8.73
CA ILE A 145 2.29 -10.58 -8.85
C ILE A 145 2.14 -12.02 -9.37
N THR A 146 3.05 -12.47 -10.23
CA THR A 146 2.88 -13.68 -11.04
C THR A 146 3.82 -14.82 -10.67
N ASP A 147 4.95 -14.52 -10.04
CA ASP A 147 5.94 -15.52 -9.65
C ASP A 147 5.43 -16.32 -8.45
N LYS A 148 5.09 -17.59 -8.70
CA LYS A 148 4.52 -18.49 -7.70
C LYS A 148 5.50 -18.81 -6.57
N GLU A 149 6.79 -18.94 -6.87
CA GLU A 149 7.80 -19.22 -5.86
C GLU A 149 7.98 -18.03 -4.91
N PHE A 150 7.94 -16.83 -5.45
CA PHE A 150 7.92 -15.62 -4.62
C PHE A 150 6.67 -15.54 -3.74
N LEU A 151 5.48 -15.83 -4.30
CA LEU A 151 4.22 -15.77 -3.56
C LEU A 151 4.17 -16.81 -2.42
N LYS A 152 4.80 -17.97 -2.57
CA LYS A 152 4.92 -18.98 -1.50
C LYS A 152 5.63 -18.47 -0.24
N ASN A 153 6.45 -17.41 -0.33
CA ASN A 153 7.04 -16.81 0.86
C ASN A 153 5.99 -16.33 1.85
N PHE A 154 4.80 -16.02 1.36
CA PHE A 154 3.70 -15.45 2.14
C PHE A 154 2.62 -16.47 2.53
N ASP A 155 2.84 -17.77 2.34
CA ASP A 155 1.91 -18.80 2.82
C ASP A 155 1.94 -18.92 4.35
N ALA A 156 3.09 -18.60 4.98
CA ALA A 156 3.25 -18.56 6.44
C ALA A 156 4.49 -17.72 6.82
N LEU A 157 4.55 -16.44 6.41
CA LEU A 157 5.65 -15.55 6.78
C LEU A 157 5.51 -15.14 8.25
N ASP A 158 6.47 -15.52 9.08
CA ASP A 158 6.45 -15.26 10.52
C ASP A 158 6.59 -13.77 10.84
N VAL A 159 5.60 -13.23 11.56
CA VAL A 159 5.55 -11.85 12.06
C VAL A 159 5.12 -11.82 13.53
N ARG A 160 5.47 -12.86 14.30
CA ARG A 160 5.18 -12.93 15.73
C ARG A 160 5.84 -11.78 16.47
N VAL A 161 5.14 -11.25 17.46
CA VAL A 161 5.69 -10.24 18.36
C VAL A 161 6.63 -10.89 19.39
N ASN A 162 7.57 -10.09 19.91
CA ASN A 162 8.44 -10.52 21.01
C ASN A 162 7.66 -10.70 22.32
N ALA A 163 8.28 -11.26 23.34
CA ALA A 163 7.65 -11.51 24.64
C ALA A 163 7.16 -10.23 25.32
N GLU A 164 7.75 -9.08 25.01
CA GLU A 164 7.39 -7.76 25.55
C GLU A 164 6.26 -7.10 24.75
N MET A 165 5.82 -7.72 23.63
CA MET A 165 4.82 -7.17 22.69
C MET A 165 5.17 -5.76 22.17
N SER A 166 6.45 -5.40 22.14
CA SER A 166 6.95 -4.08 21.75
C SER A 166 7.43 -4.02 20.28
N ALA A 167 7.76 -5.17 19.71
CA ALA A 167 8.29 -5.30 18.34
C ALA A 167 8.05 -6.71 17.81
N LEU A 168 8.36 -6.94 16.54
CA LEU A 168 8.44 -8.30 16.01
C LEU A 168 9.59 -9.06 16.68
N ALA A 169 9.40 -10.35 16.96
CA ALA A 169 10.45 -11.24 17.48
C ALA A 169 11.64 -11.33 16.51
N ASN A 170 11.33 -11.36 15.21
CA ASN A 170 12.32 -11.33 14.14
C ASN A 170 11.89 -10.31 13.07
N ALA A 171 12.80 -9.45 12.65
CA ALA A 171 12.52 -8.51 11.55
C ALA A 171 12.36 -9.29 10.23
N VAL A 172 11.34 -8.95 9.46
CA VAL A 172 11.18 -9.51 8.11
C VAL A 172 12.34 -9.04 7.23
N LYS A 173 13.03 -9.98 6.60
CA LYS A 173 14.21 -9.72 5.76
C LYS A 173 14.03 -10.32 4.39
N VAL A 174 14.48 -9.60 3.37
CA VAL A 174 14.62 -10.15 2.01
C VAL A 174 16.03 -10.68 1.84
N VAL A 175 16.15 -11.96 1.52
CA VAL A 175 17.40 -12.65 1.25
C VAL A 175 17.60 -12.85 -0.25
N LYS A 176 18.83 -13.21 -0.65
CA LYS A 176 19.14 -13.50 -2.06
C LYS A 176 18.37 -14.74 -2.50
N HIS A 177 17.95 -14.75 -3.78
CA HIS A 177 17.24 -15.88 -4.37
C HIS A 177 17.91 -17.24 -4.09
N GLY A 178 17.11 -18.18 -3.58
CA GLY A 178 17.55 -19.53 -3.21
C GLY A 178 18.30 -19.61 -1.87
N THR A 179 18.33 -18.55 -1.05
CA THR A 179 19.07 -18.56 0.22
C THR A 179 18.19 -18.44 1.47
N LYS A 180 16.86 -18.48 1.32
CA LYS A 180 15.92 -18.46 2.45
C LYS A 180 16.14 -19.65 3.38
N GLN A 181 16.27 -19.38 4.67
CA GLN A 181 16.46 -20.38 5.73
C GLN A 181 15.41 -20.28 6.84
N ASN A 182 14.89 -19.08 7.07
CA ASN A 182 14.00 -18.81 8.21
C ASN A 182 12.58 -18.42 7.77
N ALA A 183 11.60 -18.63 8.64
CA ALA A 183 10.21 -18.34 8.37
C ALA A 183 9.91 -16.83 8.21
N TRP A 184 10.72 -15.95 8.78
CA TRP A 184 10.63 -14.49 8.64
C TRP A 184 11.41 -13.93 7.44
N GLU A 185 11.99 -14.78 6.61
CA GLU A 185 12.73 -14.38 5.42
C GLU A 185 11.85 -14.47 4.16
N ILE A 186 12.08 -13.57 3.24
CA ILE A 186 11.48 -13.56 1.91
C ILE A 186 12.57 -13.83 0.89
N ASP A 187 12.42 -14.90 0.12
CA ASP A 187 13.32 -15.22 -0.98
C ASP A 187 13.11 -14.26 -2.15
N ALA A 188 14.17 -13.59 -2.60
CA ALA A 188 14.06 -12.58 -3.62
C ALA A 188 13.85 -13.20 -5.01
N ILE A 189 13.20 -12.45 -5.91
CA ILE A 189 13.13 -12.80 -7.32
C ILE A 189 14.44 -12.42 -8.02
N ALA A 190 15.06 -13.38 -8.70
CA ALA A 190 16.24 -13.11 -9.53
C ALA A 190 15.89 -12.09 -10.63
N GLY A 191 16.68 -11.03 -10.74
CA GLY A 191 16.45 -9.93 -11.70
C GLY A 191 15.45 -8.86 -11.24
N ALA A 192 14.62 -9.12 -10.19
CA ALA A 192 13.68 -8.15 -9.62
C ALA A 192 13.96 -7.83 -8.14
N THR A 193 15.23 -7.86 -7.74
CA THR A 193 15.66 -7.73 -6.35
C THR A 193 15.26 -6.40 -5.71
N VAL A 194 15.26 -5.30 -6.45
CA VAL A 194 14.91 -3.97 -5.92
C VAL A 194 13.43 -3.95 -5.53
N THR A 195 12.56 -4.40 -6.43
CA THR A 195 11.11 -4.47 -6.19
C THR A 195 10.77 -5.46 -5.07
N THR A 196 11.43 -6.62 -5.04
CA THR A 196 11.27 -7.59 -3.95
C THR A 196 11.67 -6.99 -2.59
N LYS A 197 12.81 -6.29 -2.54
CA LYS A 197 13.27 -5.59 -1.32
C LYS A 197 12.32 -4.48 -0.90
N ALA A 198 11.67 -3.79 -1.86
CA ALA A 198 10.66 -2.78 -1.55
C ALA A 198 9.45 -3.41 -0.84
N VAL A 199 8.94 -4.54 -1.35
CA VAL A 199 7.85 -5.29 -0.71
C VAL A 199 8.24 -5.73 0.71
N GLY A 200 9.39 -6.38 0.87
CA GLY A 200 9.82 -6.88 2.18
C GLY A 200 10.08 -5.77 3.21
N ARG A 201 10.69 -4.65 2.80
CA ARG A 201 10.85 -3.48 3.69
C ARG A 201 9.52 -2.89 4.08
N GLY A 202 8.62 -2.68 3.12
CA GLY A 202 7.28 -2.15 3.40
C GLY A 202 6.51 -3.04 4.39
N ILE A 203 6.53 -4.36 4.19
CA ILE A 203 5.91 -5.33 5.11
C ILE A 203 6.56 -5.26 6.48
N ASN A 204 7.90 -5.25 6.55
CA ASN A 204 8.59 -5.15 7.84
C ASN A 204 8.22 -3.88 8.59
N GLU A 205 8.25 -2.73 7.93
CA GLU A 205 7.92 -1.43 8.56
C GLU A 205 6.46 -1.37 9.02
N SER A 206 5.54 -1.88 8.20
CA SER A 206 4.12 -1.95 8.55
C SER A 206 3.87 -2.91 9.71
N ALA A 207 4.41 -4.13 9.66
CA ALA A 207 4.23 -5.14 10.69
C ALA A 207 4.90 -4.77 12.01
N GLN A 208 6.10 -4.15 11.99
CA GLN A 208 6.78 -3.65 13.20
C GLN A 208 5.94 -2.63 13.97
N LYS A 209 5.14 -1.82 13.26
CA LYS A 209 4.27 -0.81 13.88
C LYS A 209 2.91 -1.39 14.26
N LEU A 210 2.32 -2.18 13.38
CA LEU A 210 0.95 -2.66 13.55
C LEU A 210 0.85 -3.81 14.55
N MET A 211 1.73 -4.83 14.48
CA MET A 211 1.56 -6.05 15.27
C MET A 211 1.61 -5.80 16.79
N PRO A 212 2.51 -4.96 17.32
CA PRO A 212 2.50 -4.63 18.75
C PRO A 212 1.21 -3.93 19.22
N LEU A 213 0.59 -3.12 18.37
CA LEU A 213 -0.68 -2.44 18.66
C LEU A 213 -1.88 -3.37 18.52
N LEU A 214 -1.80 -4.34 17.62
CA LEU A 214 -2.89 -5.20 17.22
C LEU A 214 -3.02 -6.45 18.12
N VAL A 215 -1.92 -7.17 18.33
CA VAL A 215 -1.93 -8.50 18.98
C VAL A 215 -2.54 -8.48 20.39
N PRO A 216 -2.26 -7.49 21.24
CA PRO A 216 -2.88 -7.42 22.58
C PRO A 216 -4.40 -7.23 22.54
N HIS A 217 -4.92 -6.62 21.48
CA HIS A 217 -6.31 -6.15 21.37
C HIS A 217 -7.16 -6.93 20.35
N VAL A 218 -6.63 -8.00 19.74
CA VAL A 218 -7.36 -8.81 18.73
C VAL A 218 -8.71 -9.30 19.23
N ALA A 219 -8.85 -9.62 20.53
CA ALA A 219 -10.09 -10.08 21.13
C ALA A 219 -11.21 -9.00 21.15
N GLU A 220 -10.87 -7.73 20.95
CA GLU A 220 -11.83 -6.60 20.90
C GLU A 220 -12.53 -6.49 19.54
N LEU A 221 -12.00 -7.16 18.50
CA LEU A 221 -12.55 -7.14 17.15
C LEU A 221 -13.89 -7.87 17.10
N LYS A 222 -14.94 -7.11 16.83
CA LYS A 222 -16.32 -7.63 16.66
C LYS A 222 -16.81 -7.28 15.25
N PRO A 223 -17.64 -8.14 14.62
CA PRO A 223 -18.15 -7.94 13.26
C PRO A 223 -19.06 -6.72 13.09
#